data_6df886f3430157d4bf84929c69675ee3
#
_entry.id   6df886f3430157d4bf84929c69675ee3
#
_cell.length_a   1.000
_cell.length_b   1.000
_cell.length_c   1.000
_cell.angle_alpha   90.00
_cell.angle_beta   90.00
_cell.angle_gamma   90.00
#
_symmetry.space_group_name_H-M   'P 1'
#
loop_
_entity.id
_entity.type
_entity.pdbx_description
1 polymer ?
#
loop_
_entity_poly.entity_id
_entity_poly.type
_entity_poly.pdbx_seq_one_letter_code
_entity_poly.pdbx_strand_id
1 'polypeptide(L)'
;ATYVKCYEGIRQASILINNIDINEELTQTEIADMKAQARFLRGYFYWLLLRKYGPVPIMPGETVSIDATYDEMSYPRSTYDEVVDYIADEMVLAAKDLPEKRNNRNIARATKGAALATRAKALLFTASPINNPHPDDPDKFSDFVDDKGRILMSQTYDEKKWARAAAAAKDVVDLADRGVYKLYTAPYKSRGSEAYPATVKPPYHKLYSEKNFPEGWADIDPFESYRAIFNGDLYAVENPELIFTRGNNGLGDGVNSMANDQMPGSAGGNNCHGLTAKQCDAYALANGEPFDLNKFLSETPVGERFVTEQEVNEGKYPQVRSGVWKEYANREPRFYASVAFNGAFWPFASARDGNYRNLQMWYYRGNTNGRTNASDKWQPTGIGMMKYINPKDCNTNNGKIYDKVDCAIRYADILLMYAEALNELTPGSSSEVATWDGIPYTISRDKEEMSRAISQIRICLLYTSPSPRD
;
A
#
# COMPACT_ATOMS: atom_id res chain seq x y z
N ALA A 1 -6.49 -4.31 -21.89
CA ALA A 1 -7.24 -5.17 -20.97
C ALA A 1 -7.86 -4.41 -19.79
N THR A 2 -7.12 -3.64 -18.97
CA THR A 2 -7.66 -2.93 -17.79
C THR A 2 -8.66 -1.84 -18.15
N TYR A 3 -8.40 -1.06 -19.20
CA TYR A 3 -9.26 0.05 -19.65
C TYR A 3 -10.66 -0.46 -19.96
N VAL A 4 -10.80 -1.43 -20.85
CA VAL A 4 -12.08 -2.02 -21.26
C VAL A 4 -12.82 -2.62 -20.06
N LYS A 5 -12.15 -3.43 -19.24
CA LYS A 5 -12.76 -4.05 -18.05
C LYS A 5 -13.28 -3.02 -17.03
N CYS A 6 -12.61 -1.88 -16.86
CA CYS A 6 -13.12 -0.83 -15.99
C CYS A 6 -14.38 -0.19 -16.54
N TYR A 7 -14.46 0.11 -17.85
CA TYR A 7 -15.67 0.67 -18.45
C TYR A 7 -16.82 -0.34 -18.51
N GLU A 8 -16.55 -1.63 -18.70
CA GLU A 8 -17.55 -2.69 -18.52
C GLU A 8 -18.13 -2.66 -17.10
N GLY A 9 -17.26 -2.57 -16.07
CA GLY A 9 -17.67 -2.46 -14.68
C GLY A 9 -18.47 -1.18 -14.38
N ILE A 10 -18.07 -0.03 -14.93
CA ILE A 10 -18.77 1.25 -14.82
C ILE A 10 -20.18 1.13 -15.42
N ARG A 11 -20.29 0.52 -16.60
CA ARG A 11 -21.58 0.29 -17.24
C ARG A 11 -22.49 -0.62 -16.41
N GLN A 12 -21.97 -1.73 -15.89
CA GLN A 12 -22.76 -2.64 -15.05
C GLN A 12 -23.24 -1.96 -13.76
N ALA A 13 -22.37 -1.17 -13.13
CA ALA A 13 -22.74 -0.38 -11.94
C ALA A 13 -23.86 0.63 -12.26
N SER A 14 -23.77 1.34 -13.38
CA SER A 14 -24.81 2.28 -13.82
C SER A 14 -26.15 1.59 -14.11
N ILE A 15 -26.14 0.43 -14.78
CA ILE A 15 -27.34 -0.37 -15.03
C ILE A 15 -28.02 -0.76 -13.71
N LEU A 16 -27.23 -1.25 -12.74
CA LEU A 16 -27.78 -1.63 -11.43
C LEU A 16 -28.40 -0.42 -10.70
N ILE A 17 -27.67 0.71 -10.64
CA ILE A 17 -28.14 1.92 -9.97
C ILE A 17 -29.48 2.39 -10.53
N ASN A 18 -29.65 2.32 -11.86
CA ASN A 18 -30.84 2.84 -12.53
C ASN A 18 -32.06 1.89 -12.50
N ASN A 19 -31.83 0.60 -12.26
CA ASN A 19 -32.91 -0.40 -12.43
C ASN A 19 -33.28 -1.15 -11.15
N ILE A 20 -32.47 -1.09 -10.07
CA ILE A 20 -32.68 -1.93 -8.88
C ILE A 20 -33.98 -1.59 -8.14
N ASP A 21 -34.51 -0.37 -8.29
CA ASP A 21 -35.74 0.08 -7.63
C ASP A 21 -37.00 -0.66 -8.06
N ILE A 22 -36.95 -1.31 -9.23
CA ILE A 22 -38.06 -2.12 -9.71
C ILE A 22 -38.13 -3.51 -9.05
N ASN A 23 -37.15 -3.86 -8.22
CA ASN A 23 -37.10 -5.15 -7.53
C ASN A 23 -38.07 -5.13 -6.33
N GLU A 24 -39.07 -6.03 -6.36
CA GLU A 24 -40.08 -6.16 -5.32
C GLU A 24 -39.72 -7.17 -4.22
N GLU A 25 -38.65 -7.96 -4.40
CA GLU A 25 -38.19 -8.98 -3.44
C GLU A 25 -37.25 -8.43 -2.37
N LEU A 26 -36.60 -7.29 -2.64
CA LEU A 26 -35.63 -6.66 -1.75
C LEU A 26 -36.28 -5.58 -0.87
N THR A 27 -35.81 -5.48 0.35
CA THR A 27 -36.17 -4.36 1.23
C THR A 27 -35.52 -3.05 0.76
N GLN A 28 -36.12 -1.90 1.12
CA GLN A 28 -35.54 -0.59 0.78
C GLN A 28 -34.10 -0.41 1.33
N THR A 29 -33.81 -0.99 2.49
CA THR A 29 -32.46 -0.98 3.06
C THR A 29 -31.47 -1.79 2.22
N GLU A 30 -31.87 -2.96 1.71
CA GLU A 30 -31.04 -3.76 0.82
C GLU A 30 -30.83 -3.08 -0.53
N ILE A 31 -31.87 -2.44 -1.08
CA ILE A 31 -31.77 -1.65 -2.31
C ILE A 31 -30.77 -0.49 -2.11
N ALA A 32 -30.89 0.27 -1.02
CA ALA A 32 -29.98 1.37 -0.71
C ALA A 32 -28.53 0.91 -0.57
N ASP A 33 -28.27 -0.19 0.17
CA ASP A 33 -26.93 -0.77 0.30
C ASP A 33 -26.37 -1.27 -1.04
N MET A 34 -27.17 -1.92 -1.88
CA MET A 34 -26.74 -2.39 -3.20
C MET A 34 -26.41 -1.22 -4.14
N LYS A 35 -27.24 -0.17 -4.16
CA LYS A 35 -26.94 1.08 -4.89
C LYS A 35 -25.63 1.72 -4.41
N ALA A 36 -25.44 1.80 -3.12
CA ALA A 36 -24.25 2.37 -2.53
C ALA A 36 -22.99 1.55 -2.90
N GLN A 37 -23.06 0.22 -2.89
CA GLN A 37 -22.00 -0.64 -3.38
C GLN A 37 -21.70 -0.43 -4.86
N ALA A 38 -22.73 -0.29 -5.70
CA ALA A 38 -22.57 -0.03 -7.12
C ALA A 38 -21.95 1.36 -7.39
N ARG A 39 -22.35 2.41 -6.63
CA ARG A 39 -21.70 3.73 -6.68
C ARG A 39 -20.23 3.66 -6.27
N PHE A 40 -19.92 2.97 -5.18
CA PHE A 40 -18.54 2.72 -4.78
C PHE A 40 -17.73 2.06 -5.89
N LEU A 41 -18.24 0.97 -6.50
CA LEU A 41 -17.53 0.26 -7.57
C LEU A 41 -17.35 1.15 -8.80
N ARG A 42 -18.37 1.94 -9.20
CA ARG A 42 -18.27 2.90 -10.30
C ARG A 42 -17.17 3.91 -10.08
N GLY A 43 -17.15 4.59 -8.95
CA GLY A 43 -16.11 5.54 -8.58
C GLY A 43 -14.73 4.87 -8.43
N TYR A 44 -14.67 3.64 -7.90
CA TYR A 44 -13.42 2.89 -7.78
C TYR A 44 -12.85 2.46 -9.14
N PHE A 45 -13.67 2.10 -10.11
CA PHE A 45 -13.21 1.84 -11.47
C PHE A 45 -12.66 3.11 -12.14
N TYR A 46 -13.29 4.27 -11.93
CA TYR A 46 -12.72 5.55 -12.38
C TYR A 46 -11.40 5.86 -11.68
N TRP A 47 -11.27 5.57 -10.39
CA TRP A 47 -9.99 5.68 -9.68
C TRP A 47 -8.90 4.80 -10.29
N LEU A 48 -9.21 3.55 -10.67
CA LEU A 48 -8.27 2.67 -11.35
C LEU A 48 -7.87 3.18 -12.74
N LEU A 49 -8.82 3.77 -13.49
CA LEU A 49 -8.57 4.39 -14.79
C LEU A 49 -7.69 5.62 -14.64
N LEU A 50 -8.06 6.54 -13.76
CA LEU A 50 -7.35 7.80 -13.51
C LEU A 50 -5.87 7.55 -13.16
N ARG A 51 -5.64 6.61 -12.25
CA ARG A 51 -4.30 6.26 -11.78
C ARG A 51 -3.39 5.67 -12.87
N LYS A 52 -3.97 5.03 -13.90
CA LYS A 52 -3.21 4.38 -14.98
C LYS A 52 -3.13 5.19 -16.25
N TYR A 53 -4.15 5.97 -16.55
CA TYR A 53 -4.33 6.61 -17.85
C TYR A 53 -4.46 8.14 -17.76
N GLY A 54 -4.53 8.70 -16.55
CA GLY A 54 -4.79 10.13 -16.34
C GLY A 54 -6.22 10.53 -16.71
N PRO A 55 -6.42 11.65 -17.38
CA PRO A 55 -7.71 12.11 -17.88
C PRO A 55 -8.42 11.06 -18.75
N VAL A 56 -9.67 10.76 -18.43
CA VAL A 56 -10.51 9.76 -19.12
C VAL A 56 -11.93 10.29 -19.31
N PRO A 57 -12.70 9.79 -20.30
CA PRO A 57 -14.11 10.16 -20.46
C PRO A 57 -14.94 9.75 -19.24
N ILE A 58 -15.76 10.66 -18.72
CA ILE A 58 -16.82 10.34 -17.76
C ILE A 58 -18.05 9.97 -18.59
N MET A 59 -18.51 8.72 -18.43
CA MET A 59 -19.69 8.22 -19.13
C MET A 59 -20.97 8.74 -18.48
N PRO A 60 -22.03 9.00 -19.26
CA PRO A 60 -23.34 9.33 -18.70
C PRO A 60 -23.79 8.25 -17.71
N GLY A 61 -24.49 8.66 -16.67
CA GLY A 61 -25.09 7.74 -15.70
C GLY A 61 -26.24 6.91 -16.28
N GLU A 62 -26.81 7.36 -17.39
CA GLU A 62 -27.91 6.72 -18.10
C GLU A 62 -27.39 5.76 -19.16
N THR A 63 -28.22 4.79 -19.54
CA THR A 63 -27.89 3.88 -20.65
C THR A 63 -28.01 4.62 -21.98
N VAL A 64 -26.93 4.55 -22.76
CA VAL A 64 -26.95 5.06 -24.14
C VAL A 64 -28.00 4.31 -24.97
N SER A 65 -28.79 5.03 -25.80
CA SER A 65 -29.74 4.42 -26.69
C SER A 65 -29.06 3.42 -27.61
N ILE A 66 -29.76 2.34 -27.93
CA ILE A 66 -29.28 1.35 -28.91
C ILE A 66 -29.17 1.93 -30.33
N ASP A 67 -29.92 2.99 -30.60
CA ASP A 67 -29.96 3.70 -31.88
C ASP A 67 -28.99 4.91 -31.90
N ALA A 68 -28.19 5.10 -30.87
CA ALA A 68 -27.26 6.22 -30.80
C ALA A 68 -26.19 6.14 -31.90
N THR A 69 -25.96 7.26 -32.56
CA THR A 69 -24.93 7.40 -33.58
C THR A 69 -23.54 7.34 -32.96
N TYR A 70 -22.51 7.10 -33.80
CA TYR A 70 -21.13 7.11 -33.36
C TYR A 70 -20.72 8.43 -32.66
N ASP A 71 -21.17 9.57 -33.20
CA ASP A 71 -20.89 10.89 -32.65
C ASP A 71 -21.52 11.09 -31.26
N GLU A 72 -22.75 10.61 -31.06
CA GLU A 72 -23.43 10.62 -29.77
C GLU A 72 -22.77 9.70 -28.75
N MET A 73 -22.05 8.66 -29.18
CA MET A 73 -21.27 7.76 -28.34
C MET A 73 -19.81 8.18 -28.14
N SER A 74 -19.36 9.21 -28.86
CA SER A 74 -17.99 9.72 -28.79
C SER A 74 -17.84 10.74 -27.65
N TYR A 75 -17.48 10.27 -26.47
CA TYR A 75 -17.27 11.11 -25.29
C TYR A 75 -15.82 11.60 -25.24
N PRO A 76 -15.57 12.93 -25.18
CA PRO A 76 -14.25 13.49 -25.01
C PRO A 76 -13.69 13.13 -23.60
N ARG A 77 -12.39 13.22 -23.45
CA ARG A 77 -11.77 13.11 -22.13
C ARG A 77 -12.22 14.25 -21.23
N SER A 78 -12.57 13.92 -20.00
CA SER A 78 -12.71 14.90 -18.92
C SER A 78 -11.34 15.30 -18.39
N THR A 79 -11.21 16.50 -17.81
CA THR A 79 -9.96 16.90 -17.16
C THR A 79 -9.64 16.01 -15.97
N TYR A 80 -8.39 16.03 -15.52
CA TYR A 80 -7.98 15.25 -14.34
C TYR A 80 -8.84 15.61 -13.12
N ASP A 81 -9.06 16.91 -12.90
CA ASP A 81 -9.84 17.41 -11.76
C ASP A 81 -11.32 17.03 -11.87
N GLU A 82 -11.93 17.12 -13.05
CA GLU A 82 -13.32 16.66 -13.28
C GLU A 82 -13.50 15.19 -12.93
N VAL A 83 -12.53 14.33 -13.30
CA VAL A 83 -12.59 12.89 -12.95
C VAL A 83 -12.44 12.67 -11.45
N VAL A 84 -11.56 13.43 -10.78
CA VAL A 84 -11.39 13.35 -9.32
C VAL A 84 -12.65 13.82 -8.60
N ASP A 85 -13.24 14.92 -9.02
CA ASP A 85 -14.49 15.43 -8.42
C ASP A 85 -15.64 14.43 -8.59
N TYR A 86 -15.77 13.83 -9.77
CA TYR A 86 -16.75 12.75 -10.00
C TYR A 86 -16.53 11.56 -9.07
N ILE A 87 -15.26 11.11 -8.88
CA ILE A 87 -14.93 10.03 -7.94
C ILE A 87 -15.32 10.44 -6.51
N ALA A 88 -14.95 11.66 -6.11
CA ALA A 88 -15.22 12.15 -4.76
C ALA A 88 -16.71 12.20 -4.46
N ASP A 89 -17.53 12.67 -5.40
CA ASP A 89 -19.00 12.75 -5.28
C ASP A 89 -19.63 11.35 -5.22
N GLU A 90 -19.22 10.43 -6.07
CA GLU A 90 -19.70 9.04 -6.02
C GLU A 90 -19.37 8.38 -4.66
N MET A 91 -18.18 8.66 -4.10
CA MET A 91 -17.78 8.13 -2.79
C MET A 91 -18.59 8.75 -1.64
N VAL A 92 -18.92 10.05 -1.71
CA VAL A 92 -19.82 10.69 -0.74
C VAL A 92 -21.21 10.09 -0.80
N LEU A 93 -21.78 9.93 -2.00
CA LEU A 93 -23.08 9.32 -2.19
C LEU A 93 -23.11 7.86 -1.68
N ALA A 94 -22.06 7.09 -1.95
CA ALA A 94 -21.93 5.73 -1.45
C ALA A 94 -21.81 5.67 0.08
N ALA A 95 -21.02 6.56 0.68
CA ALA A 95 -20.78 6.57 2.14
C ALA A 95 -22.06 6.81 2.97
N LYS A 96 -23.12 7.42 2.39
CA LYS A 96 -24.39 7.67 3.10
C LYS A 96 -25.07 6.38 3.51
N ASP A 97 -25.11 5.38 2.60
CA ASP A 97 -25.88 4.16 2.79
C ASP A 97 -25.00 2.92 3.05
N LEU A 98 -23.68 3.03 2.90
CA LEU A 98 -22.76 1.94 3.23
C LEU A 98 -22.60 1.80 4.76
N PRO A 99 -22.59 0.55 5.29
CA PRO A 99 -22.32 0.32 6.72
C PRO A 99 -20.84 0.55 7.04
N GLU A 100 -20.56 0.86 8.31
CA GLU A 100 -19.18 1.00 8.79
C GLU A 100 -18.42 -0.33 8.80
N LYS A 101 -19.13 -1.44 9.05
CA LYS A 101 -18.53 -2.79 9.09
C LYS A 101 -19.40 -3.79 8.34
N ARG A 102 -18.78 -4.79 7.76
CA ARG A 102 -19.43 -5.97 7.15
C ARG A 102 -19.22 -7.20 8.04
N ASN A 103 -20.11 -8.17 7.93
CA ASN A 103 -19.89 -9.49 8.52
C ASN A 103 -18.74 -10.23 7.80
N ASN A 104 -18.21 -11.27 8.45
CA ASN A 104 -17.05 -12.02 7.97
C ASN A 104 -17.22 -12.61 6.56
N ARG A 105 -18.45 -12.98 6.15
CA ARG A 105 -18.72 -13.54 4.82
C ARG A 105 -18.70 -12.47 3.72
N ASN A 106 -18.80 -11.20 4.10
CA ASN A 106 -18.91 -10.06 3.19
C ASN A 106 -17.73 -9.09 3.31
N ILE A 107 -16.59 -9.53 3.86
CA ILE A 107 -15.42 -8.69 4.15
C ILE A 107 -14.88 -7.93 2.94
N ALA A 108 -15.04 -8.46 1.73
CA ALA A 108 -14.60 -7.83 0.49
C ALA A 108 -15.62 -6.82 -0.09
N ARG A 109 -16.84 -6.72 0.49
CA ARG A 109 -17.81 -5.71 0.06
C ARG A 109 -17.45 -4.34 0.62
N ALA A 110 -17.78 -3.30 -0.14
CA ALA A 110 -17.52 -1.93 0.25
C ALA A 110 -18.17 -1.55 1.59
N THR A 111 -17.44 -0.77 2.37
CA THR A 111 -17.87 -0.14 3.61
C THR A 111 -17.82 1.38 3.47
N LYS A 112 -18.42 2.10 4.42
CA LYS A 112 -18.28 3.56 4.52
C LYS A 112 -16.82 4.00 4.50
N GLY A 113 -15.98 3.35 5.27
CA GLY A 113 -14.54 3.64 5.30
C GLY A 113 -13.84 3.38 3.97
N ALA A 114 -14.24 2.34 3.22
CA ALA A 114 -13.68 2.08 1.89
C ALA A 114 -14.01 3.21 0.90
N ALA A 115 -15.23 3.75 0.94
CA ALA A 115 -15.62 4.89 0.12
C ALA A 115 -14.85 6.16 0.51
N LEU A 116 -14.83 6.53 1.80
CA LEU A 116 -14.14 7.71 2.29
C LEU A 116 -12.61 7.64 2.04
N ALA A 117 -12.01 6.47 2.22
CA ALA A 117 -10.60 6.26 1.95
C ALA A 117 -10.24 6.35 0.44
N THR A 118 -11.11 5.87 -0.44
CA THR A 118 -10.94 6.04 -1.89
C THR A 118 -11.06 7.51 -2.29
N ARG A 119 -12.00 8.25 -1.69
CA ARG A 119 -12.14 9.71 -1.83
C ARG A 119 -10.85 10.42 -1.43
N ALA A 120 -10.30 10.09 -0.26
CA ALA A 120 -9.05 10.67 0.23
C ALA A 120 -7.89 10.42 -0.74
N LYS A 121 -7.75 9.20 -1.27
CA LYS A 121 -6.73 8.86 -2.27
C LYS A 121 -6.87 9.69 -3.54
N ALA A 122 -8.07 9.81 -4.10
CA ALA A 122 -8.30 10.58 -5.33
C ALA A 122 -7.97 12.07 -5.14
N LEU A 123 -8.39 12.65 -4.01
CA LEU A 123 -8.13 14.05 -3.65
C LEU A 123 -6.64 14.32 -3.37
N LEU A 124 -5.91 13.38 -2.76
CA LEU A 124 -4.47 13.51 -2.57
C LEU A 124 -3.73 13.50 -3.92
N PHE A 125 -4.15 12.65 -4.85
CA PHE A 125 -3.50 12.56 -6.15
C PHE A 125 -3.68 13.85 -6.98
N THR A 126 -4.86 14.50 -6.93
CA THR A 126 -5.01 15.79 -7.62
C THR A 126 -4.27 16.93 -6.93
N ALA A 127 -3.99 16.81 -5.62
CA ALA A 127 -3.19 17.78 -4.87
C ALA A 127 -1.69 17.63 -5.13
N SER A 128 -1.22 16.45 -5.55
CA SER A 128 0.21 16.16 -5.74
C SER A 128 0.86 17.02 -6.84
N PRO A 129 2.18 17.29 -6.77
CA PRO A 129 2.86 18.26 -7.64
C PRO A 129 2.73 18.00 -9.15
N ILE A 130 2.50 16.75 -9.56
CA ILE A 130 2.29 16.41 -10.97
C ILE A 130 0.94 16.91 -11.51
N ASN A 131 -0.08 17.01 -10.64
CA ASN A 131 -1.45 17.37 -10.99
C ASN A 131 -1.86 18.74 -10.41
N ASN A 132 -0.98 19.36 -9.61
CA ASN A 132 -1.14 20.65 -8.98
C ASN A 132 0.22 21.37 -9.06
N PRO A 133 0.59 21.89 -10.22
CA PRO A 133 1.95 22.35 -10.51
C PRO A 133 2.36 23.49 -9.58
N HIS A 134 3.58 23.38 -9.04
CA HIS A 134 4.14 24.43 -8.21
C HIS A 134 4.27 25.74 -9.03
N PRO A 135 4.13 26.93 -8.42
CA PRO A 135 4.28 28.22 -9.12
C PRO A 135 5.58 28.37 -9.91
N ASP A 136 6.64 27.66 -9.51
CA ASP A 136 7.94 27.66 -10.19
C ASP A 136 8.03 26.69 -11.40
N ASP A 137 6.99 25.87 -11.63
CA ASP A 137 6.90 24.90 -12.74
C ASP A 137 5.50 24.94 -13.38
N PRO A 138 5.07 26.10 -13.92
CA PRO A 138 3.68 26.35 -14.29
C PRO A 138 3.23 25.65 -15.58
N ASP A 139 4.13 25.31 -16.49
CA ASP A 139 3.78 24.87 -17.85
C ASP A 139 3.71 23.35 -18.03
N LYS A 140 3.63 22.60 -16.94
CA LYS A 140 3.62 21.15 -16.97
C LYS A 140 2.37 20.61 -17.66
N PHE A 141 2.55 19.79 -18.72
CA PHE A 141 1.46 19.22 -19.53
C PHE A 141 0.56 20.27 -20.21
N SER A 142 1.04 21.47 -20.52
CA SER A 142 0.27 22.50 -21.23
C SER A 142 -0.13 22.07 -22.65
N ASP A 143 0.60 21.13 -23.24
CA ASP A 143 0.33 20.54 -24.57
C ASP A 143 -0.58 19.30 -24.50
N PHE A 144 -0.95 18.84 -23.31
CA PHE A 144 -1.86 17.71 -23.15
C PHE A 144 -3.31 18.18 -23.25
N VAL A 145 -3.82 18.23 -24.47
CA VAL A 145 -5.14 18.76 -24.80
C VAL A 145 -6.06 17.67 -25.36
N ASP A 146 -7.38 17.91 -25.30
CA ASP A 146 -8.37 17.12 -26.02
C ASP A 146 -8.47 17.55 -27.51
N ASP A 147 -9.36 16.91 -28.26
CA ASP A 147 -9.62 17.19 -29.67
C ASP A 147 -10.20 18.61 -29.94
N LYS A 148 -10.65 19.30 -28.90
CA LYS A 148 -11.14 20.69 -28.94
C LYS A 148 -10.12 21.70 -28.44
N GLY A 149 -8.90 21.26 -28.11
CA GLY A 149 -7.83 22.11 -27.58
C GLY A 149 -7.98 22.47 -26.10
N ARG A 150 -8.87 21.81 -25.36
CA ARG A 150 -9.01 22.02 -23.91
C ARG A 150 -7.87 21.32 -23.17
N ILE A 151 -7.11 22.05 -22.35
CA ILE A 151 -6.05 21.48 -21.52
C ILE A 151 -6.66 20.56 -20.45
N LEU A 152 -6.13 19.34 -20.36
CA LEU A 152 -6.69 18.27 -19.52
C LEU A 152 -6.08 18.20 -18.10
N MET A 153 -4.98 18.95 -17.87
CA MET A 153 -4.29 19.01 -16.59
C MET A 153 -4.34 20.42 -16.02
N SER A 154 -4.38 20.54 -14.69
CA SER A 154 -4.32 21.85 -14.02
C SER A 154 -3.02 22.58 -14.36
N GLN A 155 -3.10 23.89 -14.69
CA GLN A 155 -1.97 24.73 -15.03
C GLN A 155 -1.61 25.71 -13.91
N THR A 156 -2.39 25.76 -12.85
CA THR A 156 -2.21 26.68 -11.72
C THR A 156 -2.22 25.92 -10.42
N TYR A 157 -1.33 26.32 -9.51
CA TYR A 157 -1.32 25.79 -8.15
C TYR A 157 -2.58 26.21 -7.39
N ASP A 158 -3.20 25.25 -6.71
CA ASP A 158 -4.31 25.47 -5.81
C ASP A 158 -4.07 24.76 -4.48
N GLU A 159 -3.74 25.50 -3.42
CA GLU A 159 -3.53 24.98 -2.07
C GLU A 159 -4.79 24.31 -1.50
N LYS A 160 -5.99 24.72 -1.94
CA LYS A 160 -7.25 24.11 -1.47
C LYS A 160 -7.35 22.62 -1.82
N LYS A 161 -6.64 22.14 -2.84
CA LYS A 161 -6.57 20.72 -3.16
C LYS A 161 -5.95 19.92 -2.00
N TRP A 162 -4.89 20.45 -1.37
CA TRP A 162 -4.28 19.85 -0.19
C TRP A 162 -5.21 19.88 1.02
N ALA A 163 -5.90 21.00 1.25
CA ALA A 163 -6.89 21.09 2.31
C ALA A 163 -8.05 20.10 2.13
N ARG A 164 -8.55 19.93 0.90
CA ARG A 164 -9.57 18.91 0.56
C ARG A 164 -9.06 17.49 0.81
N ALA A 165 -7.81 17.19 0.45
CA ALA A 165 -7.18 15.90 0.69
C ALA A 165 -7.04 15.62 2.19
N ALA A 166 -6.59 16.59 2.98
CA ALA A 166 -6.49 16.48 4.44
C ALA A 166 -7.85 16.25 5.09
N ALA A 167 -8.87 17.01 4.70
CA ALA A 167 -10.24 16.84 5.22
C ALA A 167 -10.79 15.45 4.90
N ALA A 168 -10.58 14.95 3.68
CA ALA A 168 -11.04 13.62 3.29
C ALA A 168 -10.29 12.48 4.03
N ALA A 169 -8.99 12.64 4.29
CA ALA A 169 -8.25 11.69 5.12
C ALA A 169 -8.73 11.74 6.58
N LYS A 170 -9.01 12.94 7.11
CA LYS A 170 -9.56 13.13 8.46
C LYS A 170 -10.91 12.44 8.63
N ASP A 171 -11.80 12.42 7.65
CA ASP A 171 -13.05 11.65 7.69
C ASP A 171 -12.82 10.18 8.08
N VAL A 172 -11.73 9.56 7.60
CA VAL A 172 -11.38 8.18 7.94
C VAL A 172 -10.65 8.08 9.28
N VAL A 173 -9.84 9.07 9.63
CA VAL A 173 -9.21 9.17 10.97
C VAL A 173 -10.29 9.26 12.05
N ASP A 174 -11.34 10.03 11.82
CA ASP A 174 -12.46 10.15 12.77
C ASP A 174 -13.25 8.82 12.91
N LEU A 175 -13.32 7.99 11.85
CA LEU A 175 -13.83 6.62 11.97
C LEU A 175 -12.93 5.75 12.86
N ALA A 176 -11.63 5.89 12.73
CA ALA A 176 -10.66 5.17 13.56
C ALA A 176 -10.69 5.63 15.01
N ASP A 177 -10.81 6.92 15.28
CA ASP A 177 -10.95 7.49 16.63
C ASP A 177 -12.23 6.98 17.33
N ARG A 178 -13.27 6.59 16.56
CA ARG A 178 -14.46 5.90 17.07
C ARG A 178 -14.30 4.38 17.19
N GLY A 179 -13.11 3.84 16.92
CA GLY A 179 -12.78 2.41 17.06
C GLY A 179 -13.18 1.54 15.87
N VAL A 180 -13.44 2.13 14.68
CA VAL A 180 -13.72 1.35 13.46
C VAL A 180 -12.46 0.73 12.92
N TYR A 181 -11.34 1.47 12.90
CA TYR A 181 -10.03 1.03 12.44
C TYR A 181 -8.95 1.31 13.49
N LYS A 182 -7.86 0.55 13.45
CA LYS A 182 -6.62 0.81 14.20
C LYS A 182 -5.44 0.13 13.52
N LEU A 183 -4.22 0.58 13.79
CA LEU A 183 -3.02 -0.11 13.33
C LEU A 183 -2.97 -1.53 13.92
N TYR A 184 -2.56 -2.48 13.11
CA TYR A 184 -2.30 -3.85 13.57
C TYR A 184 -0.95 -3.93 14.26
N THR A 185 -0.93 -4.51 15.43
CA THR A 185 0.29 -4.80 16.19
C THR A 185 0.33 -6.28 16.54
N ALA A 186 1.43 -6.95 16.18
CA ALA A 186 1.70 -8.31 16.59
C ALA A 186 2.38 -8.28 17.97
N PRO A 187 1.95 -9.11 18.94
CA PRO A 187 2.64 -9.22 20.21
C PRO A 187 4.01 -9.86 20.01
N TYR A 188 4.97 -9.45 20.85
CA TYR A 188 6.27 -10.08 20.87
C TYR A 188 6.11 -11.56 21.33
N LYS A 189 6.54 -12.47 20.48
CA LYS A 189 6.51 -13.91 20.76
C LYS A 189 7.91 -14.47 20.72
N SER A 190 8.24 -15.35 21.67
CA SER A 190 9.41 -16.21 21.52
C SER A 190 9.22 -17.09 20.28
N ARG A 191 10.12 -17.00 19.34
CA ARG A 191 10.05 -17.72 18.07
C ARG A 191 10.91 -18.95 18.12
N GLY A 192 10.43 -20.05 17.55
CA GLY A 192 11.21 -21.26 17.33
C GLY A 192 12.22 -21.08 16.18
N SER A 193 12.76 -22.18 15.69
CA SER A 193 13.73 -22.21 14.57
C SER A 193 13.22 -21.62 13.25
N GLU A 194 11.91 -21.42 13.10
CA GLU A 194 11.26 -20.78 11.94
C GLU A 194 11.25 -19.22 12.03
N ALA A 195 11.80 -18.69 13.11
CA ALA A 195 11.75 -17.25 13.44
C ALA A 195 12.84 -16.42 12.76
N TYR A 196 13.34 -16.87 11.65
CA TYR A 196 14.34 -16.11 10.91
C TYR A 196 13.69 -15.31 9.75
N PRO A 197 14.11 -14.08 9.48
CA PRO A 197 15.08 -13.31 10.25
C PRO A 197 14.58 -12.95 11.66
N ALA A 198 15.52 -12.78 12.59
CA ALA A 198 15.19 -12.31 13.93
C ALA A 198 14.55 -10.92 13.86
N THR A 199 13.64 -10.62 14.79
CA THR A 199 13.08 -9.27 14.86
C THR A 199 14.19 -8.25 15.14
N VAL A 200 14.01 -7.05 14.58
CA VAL A 200 14.91 -5.94 14.86
C VAL A 200 14.52 -5.34 16.21
N LYS A 201 15.47 -5.28 17.12
CA LYS A 201 15.29 -4.55 18.37
C LYS A 201 15.91 -3.17 18.25
N PRO A 202 15.16 -2.09 18.53
CA PRO A 202 15.73 -0.74 18.51
C PRO A 202 16.70 -0.55 19.67
N PRO A 203 17.60 0.41 19.60
CA PRO A 203 18.33 0.89 20.75
C PRO A 203 17.37 1.32 21.87
N TYR A 204 17.82 1.18 23.13
CA TYR A 204 17.00 1.63 24.27
C TYR A 204 16.69 3.13 24.16
N HIS A 205 15.42 3.47 24.32
CA HIS A 205 14.93 4.84 24.33
C HIS A 205 14.02 5.09 25.54
N LYS A 206 14.41 6.04 26.39
CA LYS A 206 13.74 6.34 27.67
C LYS A 206 12.24 6.57 27.58
N LEU A 207 11.75 7.16 26.49
CA LEU A 207 10.34 7.51 26.33
C LEU A 207 9.46 6.34 25.83
N TYR A 208 10.06 5.37 25.14
CA TYR A 208 9.28 4.38 24.36
C TYR A 208 9.55 2.92 24.74
N SER A 209 10.77 2.59 25.20
CA SER A 209 11.19 1.17 25.35
C SER A 209 10.48 0.43 26.46
N GLU A 210 9.93 1.15 27.47
CA GLU A 210 9.27 0.55 28.64
C GLU A 210 7.74 0.74 28.61
N LYS A 211 7.20 1.39 27.59
CA LYS A 211 5.77 1.62 27.44
C LYS A 211 5.18 0.70 26.39
N ASN A 212 3.93 0.31 26.61
CA ASN A 212 3.15 -0.43 25.63
C ASN A 212 2.66 0.46 24.48
N PHE A 213 2.29 -0.14 23.36
CA PHE A 213 1.67 0.57 22.25
C PHE A 213 0.30 1.18 22.70
N PRO A 214 -0.04 2.42 22.31
CA PRO A 214 0.61 3.29 21.32
C PRO A 214 1.69 4.23 21.85
N GLU A 215 1.96 4.30 23.15
CA GLU A 215 2.93 5.22 23.75
C GLU A 215 4.39 4.72 23.62
N GLY A 216 4.57 3.45 23.31
CA GLY A 216 5.87 2.82 23.14
C GLY A 216 5.76 1.45 22.46
N TRP A 217 6.85 0.68 22.52
CA TRP A 217 6.97 -0.58 21.78
C TRP A 217 7.33 -1.80 22.65
N ALA A 218 7.16 -1.73 23.95
CA ALA A 218 7.58 -2.78 24.87
C ALA A 218 6.89 -4.14 24.61
N ASP A 219 5.63 -4.12 24.15
CA ASP A 219 4.76 -5.28 23.98
C ASP A 219 4.58 -5.74 22.53
N ILE A 220 5.19 -5.07 21.55
CA ILE A 220 4.98 -5.35 20.13
C ILE A 220 6.24 -5.85 19.41
N ASP A 221 6.02 -6.59 18.33
CA ASP A 221 7.03 -7.00 17.36
C ASP A 221 6.76 -6.30 16.03
N PRO A 222 7.51 -5.26 15.64
CA PRO A 222 7.23 -4.49 14.43
C PRO A 222 7.54 -5.24 13.14
N PHE A 223 8.46 -6.18 13.14
CA PHE A 223 8.69 -7.04 11.99
C PHE A 223 7.43 -7.87 11.68
N GLU A 224 6.84 -8.50 12.68
CA GLU A 224 5.60 -9.26 12.51
C GLU A 224 4.38 -8.36 12.33
N SER A 225 4.32 -7.21 13.00
CA SER A 225 3.25 -6.22 12.81
C SER A 225 3.13 -5.78 11.35
N TYR A 226 4.27 -5.61 10.67
CA TYR A 226 4.26 -5.27 9.25
C TYR A 226 4.05 -6.50 8.36
N ARG A 227 4.79 -7.58 8.57
CA ARG A 227 4.80 -8.75 7.69
C ARG A 227 3.47 -9.48 7.64
N ALA A 228 2.82 -9.67 8.80
CA ALA A 228 1.58 -10.42 8.91
C ALA A 228 0.43 -9.83 8.08
N ILE A 229 0.42 -8.51 7.86
CA ILE A 229 -0.60 -7.83 7.06
C ILE A 229 -0.62 -8.35 5.61
N PHE A 230 0.55 -8.73 5.06
CA PHE A 230 0.70 -9.02 3.62
C PHE A 230 0.90 -10.50 3.32
N ASN A 231 1.46 -11.28 4.25
CA ASN A 231 1.95 -12.63 3.97
C ASN A 231 0.93 -13.76 4.22
N GLY A 232 -0.28 -13.41 4.70
CA GLY A 232 -1.36 -14.37 4.98
C GLY A 232 -1.35 -14.96 6.39
N ASP A 233 -0.46 -14.50 7.28
CA ASP A 233 -0.51 -14.90 8.71
C ASP A 233 -1.68 -14.24 9.45
N LEU A 234 -2.11 -13.07 8.98
CA LEU A 234 -3.27 -12.34 9.51
C LEU A 234 -4.45 -12.48 8.54
N TYR A 235 -5.55 -13.06 9.00
CA TYR A 235 -6.78 -13.16 8.20
C TYR A 235 -7.45 -11.79 8.02
N ALA A 236 -8.10 -11.58 6.88
CA ALA A 236 -8.77 -10.32 6.58
C ALA A 236 -9.78 -9.90 7.66
N VAL A 237 -10.52 -10.86 8.22
CA VAL A 237 -11.54 -10.65 9.27
C VAL A 237 -10.96 -10.27 10.64
N GLU A 238 -9.68 -10.54 10.85
CA GLU A 238 -8.94 -10.27 12.09
C GLU A 238 -8.06 -9.02 11.96
N ASN A 239 -7.96 -8.47 10.73
CA ASN A 239 -7.10 -7.33 10.46
C ASN A 239 -7.81 -5.99 10.74
N PRO A 240 -7.54 -5.33 11.88
CA PRO A 240 -8.19 -4.08 12.25
C PRO A 240 -7.73 -2.89 11.42
N GLU A 241 -6.65 -3.05 10.66
CA GLU A 241 -6.09 -2.02 9.78
C GLU A 241 -6.70 -2.06 8.38
N LEU A 242 -7.33 -3.17 8.00
CA LEU A 242 -7.86 -3.38 6.66
C LEU A 242 -9.11 -2.52 6.42
N ILE A 243 -9.04 -1.60 5.47
CA ILE A 243 -10.17 -0.76 5.05
C ILE A 243 -10.86 -1.37 3.84
N PHE A 244 -10.08 -1.82 2.83
CA PHE A 244 -10.63 -2.43 1.63
C PHE A 244 -9.71 -3.52 1.07
N THR A 245 -10.32 -4.63 0.66
CA THR A 245 -9.64 -5.74 -0.03
C THR A 245 -10.37 -6.12 -1.31
N ARG A 246 -9.62 -6.54 -2.33
CA ARG A 246 -10.22 -7.06 -3.56
C ARG A 246 -10.69 -8.52 -3.43
N GLY A 247 -10.24 -9.23 -2.43
CA GLY A 247 -10.70 -10.58 -2.10
C GLY A 247 -10.27 -11.71 -3.05
N ASN A 248 -9.46 -11.44 -4.07
CA ASN A 248 -8.99 -12.47 -5.01
C ASN A 248 -7.60 -12.98 -4.64
N ASN A 249 -7.49 -14.29 -4.36
CA ASN A 249 -6.27 -14.97 -3.97
C ASN A 249 -5.75 -15.99 -5.01
N GLY A 250 -6.35 -16.06 -6.21
CA GLY A 250 -5.96 -17.03 -7.23
C GLY A 250 -4.51 -16.85 -7.72
N LEU A 251 -3.94 -17.91 -8.30
CA LEU A 251 -2.59 -17.89 -8.90
C LEU A 251 -2.53 -17.14 -10.23
N GLY A 252 -3.65 -16.90 -10.91
CA GLY A 252 -3.68 -16.15 -12.16
C GLY A 252 -3.47 -14.66 -11.96
N ASP A 253 -4.52 -13.96 -11.60
CA ASP A 253 -4.53 -12.49 -11.41
C ASP A 253 -4.55 -12.06 -9.94
N GLY A 254 -4.46 -12.99 -8.99
CA GLY A 254 -4.60 -12.75 -7.55
C GLY A 254 -3.27 -12.50 -6.84
N VAL A 255 -3.36 -12.19 -5.54
CA VAL A 255 -2.19 -11.87 -4.70
C VAL A 255 -1.24 -13.05 -4.52
N ASN A 256 -1.74 -14.30 -4.58
CA ASN A 256 -0.89 -15.48 -4.54
C ASN A 256 0.06 -15.57 -5.75
N SER A 257 -0.33 -15.04 -6.91
CA SER A 257 0.56 -14.90 -8.07
C SER A 257 1.77 -14.03 -7.77
N MET A 258 1.56 -12.91 -7.06
CA MET A 258 2.67 -12.03 -6.66
C MET A 258 3.68 -12.75 -5.77
N ALA A 259 3.21 -13.60 -4.83
CA ALA A 259 4.09 -14.41 -4.01
C ALA A 259 4.90 -15.41 -4.87
N ASN A 260 4.26 -16.06 -5.84
CA ASN A 260 4.95 -16.95 -6.77
C ASN A 260 5.99 -16.19 -7.63
N ASP A 261 5.68 -14.98 -8.06
CA ASP A 261 6.60 -14.14 -8.85
C ASP A 261 7.79 -13.62 -8.04
N GLN A 262 7.61 -13.45 -6.72
CA GLN A 262 8.66 -13.04 -5.79
C GLN A 262 9.58 -14.21 -5.37
N MET A 263 9.06 -15.44 -5.34
CA MET A 263 9.84 -16.60 -4.89
C MET A 263 10.99 -16.94 -5.85
N PRO A 264 12.16 -17.39 -5.30
CA PRO A 264 13.26 -17.90 -6.07
C PRO A 264 12.88 -19.10 -6.95
N GLY A 265 13.57 -19.27 -8.09
CA GLY A 265 13.36 -20.39 -9.01
C GLY A 265 13.59 -21.75 -8.37
N SER A 266 14.54 -21.87 -7.44
CA SER A 266 14.79 -23.09 -6.65
C SER A 266 13.62 -23.51 -5.75
N ALA A 267 12.74 -22.57 -5.41
CA ALA A 267 11.50 -22.85 -4.66
C ALA A 267 10.27 -23.01 -5.57
N GLY A 268 10.48 -23.14 -6.88
CA GLY A 268 9.40 -23.25 -7.87
C GLY A 268 8.74 -21.92 -8.20
N GLY A 269 9.32 -20.80 -7.80
CA GLY A 269 8.85 -19.46 -8.11
C GLY A 269 9.33 -18.96 -9.48
N ASN A 270 8.85 -17.78 -9.88
CA ASN A 270 9.23 -17.15 -11.15
C ASN A 270 10.44 -16.23 -11.01
N ASN A 271 10.82 -15.81 -9.79
CA ASN A 271 12.00 -14.97 -9.51
C ASN A 271 12.08 -13.71 -10.40
N CYS A 272 10.94 -13.06 -10.67
CA CYS A 272 10.86 -11.97 -11.66
C CYS A 272 10.59 -10.58 -11.05
N HIS A 273 10.27 -10.49 -9.76
CA HIS A 273 10.09 -9.21 -9.07
C HIS A 273 11.38 -8.77 -8.39
N GLY A 274 12.08 -7.82 -9.01
CA GLY A 274 13.29 -7.21 -8.47
C GLY A 274 13.06 -5.81 -7.90
N LEU A 275 13.90 -5.44 -6.94
CA LEU A 275 14.00 -4.07 -6.40
C LEU A 275 15.19 -3.35 -7.02
N THR A 276 15.09 -2.02 -7.12
CA THR A 276 16.26 -1.18 -7.42
C THR A 276 17.13 -1.01 -6.18
N ALA A 277 18.43 -0.78 -6.36
CA ALA A 277 19.32 -0.44 -5.25
C ALA A 277 18.82 0.82 -4.51
N LYS A 278 18.36 1.84 -5.24
CA LYS A 278 17.79 3.06 -4.64
C LYS A 278 16.62 2.77 -3.69
N GLN A 279 15.73 1.83 -4.04
CA GLN A 279 14.65 1.43 -3.13
C GLN A 279 15.18 0.68 -1.91
N CYS A 280 16.20 -0.15 -2.09
CA CYS A 280 16.86 -0.86 -1.01
C CYS A 280 17.51 0.13 -0.02
N ASP A 281 18.21 1.16 -0.53
CA ASP A 281 18.89 2.18 0.26
C ASP A 281 17.91 3.12 1.00
N ALA A 282 16.69 3.28 0.49
CA ALA A 282 15.66 4.12 1.11
C ALA A 282 15.15 3.60 2.46
N TYR A 283 15.37 2.32 2.79
CA TYR A 283 15.09 1.81 4.12
C TYR A 283 16.15 2.28 5.12
N ALA A 284 15.71 2.69 6.31
CA ALA A 284 16.59 3.17 7.37
C ALA A 284 17.43 2.06 8.03
N LEU A 285 18.40 2.47 8.84
CA LEU A 285 19.08 1.61 9.81
C LEU A 285 18.14 1.27 10.99
N ALA A 286 18.50 0.28 11.78
CA ALA A 286 17.72 -0.15 12.95
C ALA A 286 17.54 0.95 14.02
N ASN A 287 18.41 1.94 14.03
CA ASN A 287 18.32 3.12 14.92
C ASN A 287 17.50 4.27 14.32
N GLY A 288 16.94 4.09 13.11
CA GLY A 288 16.13 5.09 12.40
C GLY A 288 16.91 6.11 11.58
N GLU A 289 18.24 6.05 11.59
CA GLU A 289 19.04 6.91 10.72
C GLU A 289 18.96 6.47 9.26
N PRO A 290 19.01 7.41 8.30
CA PRO A 290 19.10 7.08 6.89
C PRO A 290 20.34 6.22 6.60
N PHE A 291 20.18 5.23 5.72
CA PHE A 291 21.32 4.48 5.21
C PHE A 291 22.04 5.32 4.12
N ASP A 292 23.37 5.39 4.22
CA ASP A 292 24.21 6.06 3.23
C ASP A 292 25.27 5.07 2.71
N LEU A 293 25.11 4.63 1.45
CA LEU A 293 26.00 3.70 0.79
C LEU A 293 27.44 4.26 0.67
N ASN A 294 27.58 5.55 0.37
CA ASN A 294 28.92 6.16 0.24
C ASN A 294 29.65 6.18 1.57
N LYS A 295 28.95 6.53 2.63
CA LYS A 295 29.48 6.47 4.00
C LYS A 295 29.89 5.03 4.35
N PHE A 296 29.02 4.05 4.13
CA PHE A 296 29.31 2.63 4.35
C PHE A 296 30.57 2.17 3.58
N LEU A 297 30.70 2.51 2.31
CA LEU A 297 31.84 2.11 1.47
C LEU A 297 33.15 2.80 1.89
N SER A 298 33.09 4.03 2.39
CA SER A 298 34.27 4.78 2.85
C SER A 298 34.75 4.33 4.22
N GLU A 299 33.84 3.94 5.11
CA GLU A 299 34.15 3.54 6.49
C GLU A 299 34.45 2.04 6.63
N THR A 300 34.05 1.19 5.65
CA THR A 300 34.19 -0.26 5.70
C THR A 300 35.21 -0.75 4.68
N PRO A 301 36.40 -1.22 5.10
CA PRO A 301 37.41 -1.79 4.19
C PRO A 301 36.86 -2.93 3.36
N VAL A 302 37.36 -3.10 2.13
CA VAL A 302 36.86 -4.12 1.17
C VAL A 302 36.86 -5.53 1.77
N GLY A 303 37.88 -5.90 2.53
CA GLY A 303 37.98 -7.22 3.19
C GLY A 303 37.01 -7.43 4.36
N GLU A 304 36.40 -6.37 4.86
CA GLU A 304 35.49 -6.42 6.02
C GLU A 304 34.02 -6.24 5.67
N ARG A 305 33.69 -6.12 4.37
CA ARG A 305 32.33 -5.83 3.89
C ARG A 305 31.34 -7.01 3.98
N PHE A 306 31.83 -8.20 4.25
CA PHE A 306 30.98 -9.39 4.37
C PHE A 306 30.91 -9.85 5.83
N VAL A 307 29.74 -10.31 6.23
CA VAL A 307 29.50 -10.90 7.55
C VAL A 307 30.27 -12.22 7.65
N THR A 308 31.04 -12.38 8.70
CA THR A 308 31.83 -13.60 8.98
C THR A 308 31.05 -14.59 9.83
N GLU A 309 31.46 -15.87 9.84
CA GLU A 309 30.91 -16.87 10.74
C GLU A 309 31.11 -16.53 12.21
N GLN A 310 32.25 -15.94 12.53
CA GLN A 310 32.56 -15.48 13.89
C GLN A 310 31.53 -14.42 14.33
N GLU A 311 31.26 -13.40 13.52
CA GLU A 311 30.27 -12.35 13.81
C GLU A 311 28.84 -12.90 13.99
N VAL A 312 28.47 -13.94 13.22
CA VAL A 312 27.19 -14.65 13.38
C VAL A 312 27.13 -15.38 14.71
N ASN A 313 28.19 -16.11 15.06
CA ASN A 313 28.29 -16.88 16.32
C ASN A 313 28.30 -15.94 17.55
N GLU A 314 28.87 -14.77 17.43
CA GLU A 314 28.82 -13.71 18.44
C GLU A 314 27.46 -13.00 18.53
N GLY A 315 26.53 -13.28 17.61
CA GLY A 315 25.21 -12.64 17.55
C GLY A 315 25.23 -11.17 17.14
N LYS A 316 26.31 -10.72 16.48
CA LYS A 316 26.50 -9.32 16.09
C LYS A 316 25.47 -8.82 15.06
N TYR A 317 25.06 -9.71 14.15
CA TYR A 317 24.11 -9.40 13.09
C TYR A 317 22.98 -10.47 13.03
N PRO A 318 22.04 -10.45 13.98
CA PRO A 318 21.07 -11.53 14.13
C PRO A 318 20.08 -11.70 12.96
N GLN A 319 19.96 -10.68 12.08
CA GLN A 319 19.06 -10.71 10.92
C GLN A 319 19.70 -11.26 9.65
N VAL A 320 21.02 -11.44 9.62
CA VAL A 320 21.76 -11.89 8.43
C VAL A 320 22.70 -13.05 8.77
N ARG A 321 23.09 -13.83 7.77
CA ARG A 321 24.03 -14.96 7.93
C ARG A 321 25.40 -14.63 7.35
N SER A 322 26.35 -15.52 7.56
CA SER A 322 27.71 -15.38 7.02
C SER A 322 27.69 -15.29 5.48
N GLY A 323 28.63 -14.55 4.92
CA GLY A 323 28.77 -14.29 3.48
C GLY A 323 27.86 -13.18 2.96
N VAL A 324 26.91 -12.67 3.75
CA VAL A 324 26.03 -11.56 3.34
C VAL A 324 26.79 -10.23 3.43
N TRP A 325 26.55 -9.34 2.49
CA TRP A 325 27.13 -8.00 2.51
C TRP A 325 26.57 -7.17 3.67
N LYS A 326 27.45 -6.54 4.44
CA LYS A 326 27.08 -5.82 5.67
C LYS A 326 26.20 -4.58 5.45
N GLU A 327 26.05 -4.10 4.21
CA GLU A 327 25.05 -3.07 3.88
C GLU A 327 23.61 -3.52 4.19
N TYR A 328 23.38 -4.84 4.22
CA TYR A 328 22.06 -5.43 4.54
C TYR A 328 21.91 -5.76 6.04
N ALA A 329 22.94 -5.54 6.83
CA ALA A 329 22.89 -5.75 8.28
C ALA A 329 22.38 -4.49 9.01
N ASN A 330 21.82 -4.68 10.21
CA ASN A 330 21.33 -3.58 11.06
C ASN A 330 20.34 -2.62 10.38
N ARG A 331 19.48 -3.15 9.49
CA ARG A 331 18.43 -2.38 8.83
C ARG A 331 17.12 -2.44 9.64
N GLU A 332 16.22 -1.55 9.35
CA GLU A 332 14.89 -1.49 9.99
C GLU A 332 14.02 -2.74 9.74
N PRO A 333 12.97 -3.00 10.54
CA PRO A 333 12.13 -4.19 10.40
C PRO A 333 11.51 -4.37 9.03
N ARG A 334 11.03 -3.28 8.39
CA ARG A 334 10.40 -3.31 7.07
C ARG A 334 11.35 -3.76 5.97
N PHE A 335 12.66 -3.50 6.12
CA PHE A 335 13.68 -3.98 5.19
C PHE A 335 13.65 -5.51 5.11
N TYR A 336 13.78 -6.18 6.25
CA TYR A 336 13.79 -7.64 6.30
C TYR A 336 12.44 -8.28 5.93
N ALA A 337 11.34 -7.56 6.07
CA ALA A 337 10.02 -8.03 5.67
C ALA A 337 9.73 -7.85 4.18
N SER A 338 10.49 -6.99 3.49
CA SER A 338 10.20 -6.61 2.09
C SER A 338 11.28 -6.96 1.10
N VAL A 339 12.56 -7.00 1.53
CA VAL A 339 13.72 -7.11 0.64
C VAL A 339 14.32 -8.51 0.70
N ALA A 340 14.33 -9.19 -0.43
CA ALA A 340 15.06 -10.43 -0.64
C ALA A 340 16.46 -10.11 -1.18
N PHE A 341 17.34 -9.66 -0.29
CA PHE A 341 18.72 -9.31 -0.61
C PHE A 341 19.54 -10.57 -0.95
N ASN A 342 20.67 -10.39 -1.61
CA ASN A 342 21.58 -11.49 -1.96
C ASN A 342 22.13 -12.16 -0.68
N GLY A 343 21.86 -13.45 -0.51
CA GLY A 343 22.13 -14.20 0.71
C GLY A 343 21.00 -14.16 1.74
N ALA A 344 19.81 -13.63 1.40
CA ALA A 344 18.64 -13.69 2.26
C ALA A 344 18.23 -15.14 2.54
N PHE A 345 17.69 -15.33 3.73
CA PHE A 345 17.23 -16.62 4.20
C PHE A 345 15.75 -16.86 3.88
N TRP A 346 15.45 -18.05 3.38
CA TRP A 346 14.11 -18.48 3.01
C TRP A 346 13.73 -19.76 3.75
N PRO A 347 12.72 -19.75 4.62
CA PRO A 347 12.33 -20.92 5.41
C PRO A 347 11.73 -22.06 4.60
N PHE A 348 10.83 -21.76 3.63
CA PHE A 348 10.10 -22.76 2.83
C PHE A 348 9.50 -23.88 3.64
N ALA A 349 8.89 -23.57 4.80
CA ALA A 349 8.52 -24.54 5.81
C ALA A 349 7.46 -25.56 5.36
N SER A 350 6.69 -25.30 4.28
CA SER A 350 5.73 -26.27 3.72
C SER A 350 6.38 -27.30 2.77
N ALA A 351 7.63 -27.14 2.35
CA ALA A 351 8.31 -28.15 1.56
C ALA A 351 8.35 -29.49 2.33
N ARG A 352 8.02 -30.60 1.65
CA ARG A 352 8.00 -31.92 2.28
C ARG A 352 9.39 -32.40 2.68
N ASP A 353 10.37 -32.24 1.79
CA ASP A 353 11.75 -32.63 2.02
C ASP A 353 12.52 -31.52 2.73
N GLY A 354 13.19 -31.86 3.85
CA GLY A 354 14.00 -30.93 4.63
C GLY A 354 15.14 -30.25 3.87
N ASN A 355 15.65 -30.88 2.81
CA ASN A 355 16.69 -30.32 1.94
C ASN A 355 16.22 -29.07 1.18
N TYR A 356 14.90 -28.85 1.06
CA TYR A 356 14.31 -27.67 0.46
C TYR A 356 13.89 -26.61 1.49
N ARG A 357 14.21 -26.80 2.76
CA ARG A 357 13.88 -25.88 3.85
C ARG A 357 15.10 -25.09 4.32
N ASN A 358 14.85 -23.93 4.88
CA ASN A 358 15.87 -23.13 5.55
C ASN A 358 17.08 -22.78 4.66
N LEU A 359 16.81 -22.36 3.43
CA LEU A 359 17.84 -22.10 2.44
C LEU A 359 18.28 -20.64 2.44
N GLN A 360 19.58 -20.42 2.27
CA GLN A 360 20.16 -19.12 1.98
C GLN A 360 20.23 -18.96 0.47
N MET A 361 19.60 -17.90 -0.09
CA MET A 361 19.45 -17.72 -1.53
C MET A 361 20.48 -16.74 -2.10
N TRP A 362 21.17 -17.19 -3.15
CA TRP A 362 22.21 -16.43 -3.82
C TRP A 362 21.82 -16.13 -5.27
N TYR A 363 21.94 -14.86 -5.67
CA TYR A 363 21.59 -14.36 -6.99
C TYR A 363 22.83 -14.09 -7.87
N TYR A 364 24.01 -14.51 -7.45
CA TYR A 364 25.22 -14.39 -8.25
C TYR A 364 25.11 -15.14 -9.57
N ARG A 365 25.75 -14.61 -10.62
CA ARG A 365 25.86 -15.30 -11.92
C ARG A 365 26.44 -16.71 -11.74
N GLY A 366 25.78 -17.69 -12.32
CA GLY A 366 26.15 -19.10 -12.21
C GLY A 366 25.49 -19.84 -11.03
N ASN A 367 24.86 -19.15 -10.08
CA ASN A 367 24.05 -19.77 -9.03
C ASN A 367 22.65 -20.12 -9.54
N THR A 368 21.96 -21.01 -8.81
CA THR A 368 20.63 -21.52 -9.16
C THR A 368 19.58 -20.42 -9.36
N ASN A 369 19.66 -19.32 -8.60
CA ASN A 369 18.72 -18.19 -8.69
C ASN A 369 19.32 -16.97 -9.41
N GLY A 370 20.57 -17.03 -9.84
CA GLY A 370 21.24 -16.03 -10.63
C GLY A 370 21.16 -16.32 -12.12
N ARG A 371 21.75 -15.45 -12.94
CA ARG A 371 21.80 -15.61 -14.39
C ARG A 371 22.63 -16.85 -14.78
N THR A 372 21.98 -17.82 -15.45
CA THR A 372 22.60 -18.99 -16.06
C THR A 372 22.19 -19.07 -17.51
N ASN A 373 22.88 -19.90 -18.29
CA ASN A 373 22.50 -20.14 -19.69
C ASN A 373 21.25 -21.04 -19.84
N ALA A 374 20.82 -21.65 -18.74
CA ALA A 374 19.73 -22.64 -18.73
C ALA A 374 18.41 -22.07 -18.17
N SER A 375 18.38 -20.87 -17.59
CA SER A 375 17.19 -20.31 -16.96
C SER A 375 17.00 -18.85 -17.32
N ASP A 376 15.77 -18.48 -17.66
CA ASP A 376 15.26 -17.12 -17.79
C ASP A 376 14.76 -16.53 -16.46
N LYS A 377 14.64 -17.35 -15.40
CA LYS A 377 14.15 -16.96 -14.08
C LYS A 377 15.28 -16.47 -13.17
N TRP A 378 15.70 -15.24 -13.36
CA TRP A 378 16.78 -14.63 -12.58
C TRP A 378 16.50 -13.14 -12.28
N GLN A 379 17.09 -12.63 -11.17
CA GLN A 379 16.95 -11.23 -10.76
C GLN A 379 18.01 -10.35 -11.45
N PRO A 380 17.62 -9.41 -12.33
CA PRO A 380 18.57 -8.53 -13.00
C PRO A 380 19.36 -7.65 -12.03
N THR A 381 18.76 -7.23 -10.94
CA THR A 381 19.38 -6.38 -9.91
C THR A 381 20.10 -7.17 -8.81
N GLY A 382 19.87 -8.49 -8.73
CA GLY A 382 20.33 -9.31 -7.60
C GLY A 382 19.63 -9.03 -6.29
N ILE A 383 18.57 -8.22 -6.29
CA ILE A 383 17.75 -7.86 -5.13
C ILE A 383 16.30 -8.17 -5.46
N GLY A 384 15.71 -9.17 -4.80
CA GLY A 384 14.32 -9.57 -4.97
C GLY A 384 13.39 -8.91 -3.96
N MET A 385 12.12 -9.31 -4.04
CA MET A 385 11.08 -8.91 -3.10
C MET A 385 10.60 -10.10 -2.28
N MET A 386 10.19 -9.84 -1.01
CA MET A 386 9.55 -10.86 -0.17
C MET A 386 8.38 -10.32 0.65
N LYS A 387 7.84 -9.18 0.29
CA LYS A 387 6.74 -8.52 1.04
C LYS A 387 5.52 -9.41 1.23
N TYR A 388 5.18 -10.24 0.24
CA TYR A 388 4.03 -11.15 0.27
C TYR A 388 4.41 -12.59 0.60
N ILE A 389 5.64 -12.85 1.00
CA ILE A 389 6.12 -14.20 1.26
C ILE A 389 5.79 -14.62 2.70
N ASN A 390 5.05 -15.73 2.82
CA ASN A 390 4.90 -16.44 4.07
C ASN A 390 6.13 -17.34 4.30
N PRO A 391 6.62 -17.50 5.53
CA PRO A 391 7.71 -18.44 5.82
C PRO A 391 7.43 -19.88 5.37
N LYS A 392 6.15 -20.22 5.22
CA LYS A 392 5.71 -21.54 4.76
C LYS A 392 5.60 -21.65 3.23
N ASP A 393 5.61 -20.53 2.48
CA ASP A 393 5.42 -20.59 1.03
C ASP A 393 6.52 -21.38 0.34
N CYS A 394 6.11 -22.32 -0.52
CA CYS A 394 6.97 -23.11 -1.39
C CYS A 394 6.13 -23.66 -2.54
N ASN A 395 6.56 -23.51 -3.79
CA ASN A 395 5.83 -23.98 -4.96
C ASN A 395 6.50 -25.20 -5.62
N THR A 396 7.32 -25.91 -4.87
CA THR A 396 7.97 -27.18 -5.27
C THR A 396 7.95 -28.19 -4.13
N ASN A 397 8.38 -29.40 -4.38
CA ASN A 397 8.50 -30.45 -3.37
C ASN A 397 7.22 -30.65 -2.52
N ASN A 398 6.04 -30.70 -3.16
CA ASN A 398 4.72 -30.79 -2.52
C ASN A 398 4.44 -29.70 -1.47
N GLY A 399 5.16 -28.57 -1.54
CA GLY A 399 4.84 -27.37 -0.79
C GLY A 399 3.62 -26.65 -1.37
N LYS A 400 3.19 -25.58 -0.71
CA LYS A 400 2.07 -24.75 -1.17
C LYS A 400 2.33 -23.28 -0.91
N ILE A 401 1.66 -22.42 -1.69
CA ILE A 401 1.55 -21.00 -1.43
C ILE A 401 0.31 -20.79 -0.56
N TYR A 402 0.50 -20.13 0.59
CA TYR A 402 -0.59 -19.81 1.52
C TYR A 402 -1.37 -18.59 0.99
N ASP A 403 -2.67 -18.57 1.24
CA ASP A 403 -3.54 -17.48 0.83
C ASP A 403 -3.14 -16.16 1.48
N LYS A 404 -3.14 -15.11 0.68
CA LYS A 404 -2.79 -13.74 1.08
C LYS A 404 -4.02 -12.85 1.10
N VAL A 405 -3.93 -11.78 1.88
CA VAL A 405 -4.91 -10.70 1.85
C VAL A 405 -4.40 -9.60 0.94
N ASP A 406 -5.20 -9.20 -0.06
CA ASP A 406 -4.90 -8.02 -0.87
C ASP A 406 -5.38 -6.75 -0.15
N CYS A 407 -4.49 -6.13 0.60
CA CYS A 407 -4.76 -4.87 1.28
C CYS A 407 -4.74 -3.71 0.27
N ALA A 408 -5.86 -3.49 -0.44
CA ALA A 408 -5.98 -2.40 -1.41
C ALA A 408 -5.92 -1.02 -0.72
N ILE A 409 -6.51 -0.90 0.47
CA ILE A 409 -6.44 0.29 1.32
C ILE A 409 -6.39 -0.17 2.79
N ARG A 410 -5.50 0.41 3.57
CA ARG A 410 -5.34 0.16 5.00
C ARG A 410 -5.18 1.47 5.78
N TYR A 411 -5.39 1.43 7.10
CA TYR A 411 -5.41 2.63 7.94
C TYR A 411 -4.06 3.37 7.98
N ALA A 412 -2.94 2.64 7.94
CA ALA A 412 -1.62 3.29 7.84
C ALA A 412 -1.47 4.17 6.59
N ASP A 413 -2.08 3.79 5.45
CA ASP A 413 -2.05 4.61 4.24
C ASP A 413 -2.79 5.94 4.46
N ILE A 414 -3.89 5.92 5.23
CA ILE A 414 -4.68 7.11 5.56
C ILE A 414 -3.89 8.06 6.48
N LEU A 415 -3.22 7.51 7.49
CA LEU A 415 -2.40 8.33 8.39
C LEU A 415 -1.27 9.04 7.65
N LEU A 416 -0.61 8.34 6.72
CA LEU A 416 0.44 8.93 5.87
C LEU A 416 -0.12 10.01 4.95
N MET A 417 -1.25 9.75 4.29
CA MET A 417 -1.91 10.72 3.41
C MET A 417 -2.36 11.97 4.18
N TYR A 418 -2.88 11.80 5.39
CA TYR A 418 -3.28 12.90 6.26
C TYR A 418 -2.09 13.78 6.64
N ALA A 419 -1.02 13.17 7.12
CA ALA A 419 0.20 13.89 7.48
C ALA A 419 0.84 14.61 6.28
N GLU A 420 0.90 13.97 5.11
CA GLU A 420 1.39 14.56 3.86
C GLU A 420 0.56 15.78 3.47
N ALA A 421 -0.76 15.63 3.42
CA ALA A 421 -1.65 16.72 3.03
C ALA A 421 -1.57 17.94 3.98
N LEU A 422 -1.46 17.70 5.29
CA LEU A 422 -1.26 18.78 6.26
C LEU A 422 0.12 19.45 6.12
N ASN A 423 1.16 18.68 5.78
CA ASN A 423 2.51 19.22 5.63
C ASN A 423 2.66 20.16 4.43
N GLU A 424 1.90 19.93 3.37
CA GLU A 424 1.93 20.73 2.15
C GLU A 424 1.17 22.07 2.27
N LEU A 425 0.43 22.29 3.35
CA LEU A 425 -0.27 23.55 3.60
C LEU A 425 0.71 24.65 4.06
N THR A 426 0.47 25.86 3.61
CA THR A 426 1.23 27.03 4.02
C THR A 426 1.08 27.29 5.53
N PRO A 427 2.19 27.47 6.28
CA PRO A 427 2.10 27.80 7.70
C PRO A 427 1.28 29.06 7.96
N GLY A 428 0.28 28.97 8.83
CA GLY A 428 -0.62 30.07 9.19
C GLY A 428 -1.83 30.25 8.27
N SER A 429 -1.91 29.50 7.15
CA SER A 429 -3.15 29.44 6.38
C SER A 429 -4.17 28.50 7.01
N SER A 430 -5.46 28.75 6.76
CA SER A 430 -6.55 27.86 7.11
C SER A 430 -7.64 27.89 6.06
N SER A 431 -8.33 26.78 5.88
CA SER A 431 -9.43 26.66 4.92
C SER A 431 -10.60 25.91 5.57
N GLU A 432 -11.81 26.45 5.38
CA GLU A 432 -13.04 25.71 5.69
C GLU A 432 -13.34 24.75 4.54
N VAL A 433 -13.40 23.45 4.85
CA VAL A 433 -13.61 22.38 3.88
C VAL A 433 -14.81 21.54 4.29
N ALA A 434 -15.78 21.38 3.39
CA ALA A 434 -16.92 20.50 3.62
C ALA A 434 -16.46 19.02 3.65
N THR A 435 -16.95 18.30 4.64
CA THR A 435 -16.72 16.85 4.79
C THR A 435 -17.73 16.05 3.98
N TRP A 436 -17.65 14.72 4.07
CA TRP A 436 -18.57 13.84 3.37
C TRP A 436 -20.04 13.98 3.81
N ASP A 437 -20.30 14.43 5.06
CA ASP A 437 -21.64 14.64 5.63
C ASP A 437 -22.07 16.14 5.64
N GLY A 438 -21.25 17.01 5.08
CA GLY A 438 -21.51 18.44 4.96
C GLY A 438 -21.09 19.27 6.18
N ILE A 439 -20.58 18.65 7.24
CA ILE A 439 -20.06 19.40 8.41
C ILE A 439 -18.65 19.92 8.05
N PRO A 440 -18.39 21.23 8.10
CA PRO A 440 -17.10 21.75 7.71
C PRO A 440 -16.00 21.45 8.74
N TYR A 441 -14.80 21.14 8.24
CA TYR A 441 -13.57 21.19 9.03
C TYR A 441 -12.81 22.47 8.75
N THR A 442 -12.21 23.05 9.77
CA THR A 442 -11.14 24.05 9.64
C THR A 442 -9.83 23.31 9.48
N ILE A 443 -9.29 23.31 8.27
CA ILE A 443 -8.03 22.62 7.94
C ILE A 443 -6.91 23.64 7.89
N SER A 444 -5.83 23.34 8.62
CA SER A 444 -4.59 24.13 8.65
C SER A 444 -3.37 23.19 8.79
N ARG A 445 -2.15 23.71 8.61
CA ARG A 445 -0.93 22.96 8.88
C ARG A 445 -0.78 22.73 10.37
N ASP A 446 -1.26 21.57 10.85
CA ASP A 446 -1.26 21.17 12.25
C ASP A 446 -0.13 20.19 12.54
N LYS A 447 0.93 20.68 13.24
CA LYS A 447 2.10 19.87 13.58
C LYS A 447 1.78 18.77 14.62
N GLU A 448 0.82 18.97 15.48
CA GLU A 448 0.43 18.01 16.52
C GLU A 448 -0.29 16.83 15.86
N GLU A 449 -1.23 17.10 14.96
CA GLU A 449 -1.93 16.08 14.18
C GLU A 449 -0.97 15.31 13.25
N MET A 450 -0.05 15.99 12.56
CA MET A 450 0.98 15.33 11.76
C MET A 450 1.85 14.41 12.62
N SER A 451 2.31 14.91 13.76
CA SER A 451 3.13 14.14 14.70
C SER A 451 2.37 12.93 15.25
N ARG A 452 1.08 13.10 15.60
CA ARG A 452 0.21 12.02 16.07
C ARG A 452 0.10 10.91 15.02
N ALA A 453 -0.15 11.26 13.77
CA ALA A 453 -0.30 10.31 12.67
C ALA A 453 1.01 9.55 12.38
N ILE A 454 2.13 10.26 12.26
CA ILE A 454 3.44 9.67 11.94
C ILE A 454 3.97 8.84 13.11
N SER A 455 3.85 9.31 14.35
CA SER A 455 4.39 8.62 15.53
C SER A 455 3.76 7.25 15.74
N GLN A 456 2.44 7.10 15.55
CA GLN A 456 1.76 5.80 15.63
C GLN A 456 2.38 4.78 14.66
N ILE A 457 2.62 5.18 13.41
CA ILE A 457 3.22 4.31 12.39
C ILE A 457 4.67 3.97 12.77
N ARG A 458 5.45 4.95 13.23
CA ARG A 458 6.85 4.75 13.60
C ARG A 458 7.00 3.81 14.79
N ILE A 459 6.19 4.00 15.83
CA ILE A 459 6.20 3.12 17.00
C ILE A 459 5.78 1.70 16.59
N CYS A 460 4.75 1.56 15.76
CA CYS A 460 4.25 0.26 15.32
C CYS A 460 5.24 -0.50 14.42
N LEU A 461 5.94 0.18 13.50
CA LEU A 461 6.64 -0.46 12.39
C LEU A 461 8.16 -0.24 12.39
N LEU A 462 8.67 0.81 13.01
CA LEU A 462 10.03 1.26 12.83
C LEU A 462 10.86 1.28 14.11
N TYR A 463 10.23 1.28 15.29
CA TYR A 463 10.89 1.55 16.57
C TYR A 463 11.73 2.85 16.58
N THR A 464 11.35 3.85 15.81
CA THR A 464 12.10 5.10 15.76
C THR A 464 11.32 6.22 16.41
N SER A 465 11.99 7.03 17.20
CA SER A 465 11.45 8.31 17.63
C SER A 465 11.20 9.20 16.40
N PRO A 466 10.24 10.14 16.47
CA PRO A 466 10.15 11.19 15.47
C PRO A 466 11.53 11.82 15.26
N SER A 467 11.96 11.90 14.01
CA SER A 467 13.19 12.63 13.69
C SER A 467 12.97 14.11 13.98
N PRO A 468 13.98 14.86 14.47
CA PRO A 468 13.87 16.32 14.59
C PRO A 468 13.56 17.02 13.25
N ARG A 469 13.62 16.30 12.12
CA ARG A 469 13.30 16.79 10.78
C ARG A 469 11.84 16.52 10.37
N ASP A 470 11.11 15.74 11.14
CA ASP A 470 9.69 15.46 10.98
C ASP A 470 8.88 16.45 11.87
#